data_67f453fb0d90f052b0418ed70d5f26dd
#
_entry.id   67f453fb0d90f052b0418ed70d5f26dd
#
_cell.length_a   1.000
_cell.length_b   1.000
_cell.length_c   1.000
_cell.angle_alpha   90.00
_cell.angle_beta   90.00
_cell.angle_gamma   90.00
#
_symmetry.space_group_name_H-M   'P 1'
#
loop_
_entity.id
_entity.type
_entity.pdbx_description
1 polymer ?
#
loop_
_entity_poly.entity_id
_entity_poly.type
_entity_poly.pdbx_seq_one_letter_code
_entity_poly.pdbx_strand_id
1 'polypeptide(L)'
;MVIPGSLLELWKVLSACVEADKIILMQASNTGLTEGSTPNGNDYDREIVIISTLRLDSLHVLDEGKQVLAYPGTTLYSLEKALKPFGREPHSVIGSSCIGASVIGGICNNSGGSLVQRGPAYTEMSLFARIDEQGRLQLVNHLGIE
;
A
#
# COMPACT_ATOMS: atom_id res chain seq x y z
N MET A 1 -1.47 -17.27 -3.77
CA MET A 1 -1.93 -15.91 -3.39
C MET A 1 -2.71 -15.97 -2.09
N VAL A 2 -2.48 -15.03 -1.18
CA VAL A 2 -3.18 -14.88 0.11
C VAL A 2 -3.83 -13.50 0.16
N ILE A 3 -5.04 -13.40 0.71
CA ILE A 3 -5.84 -12.15 0.73
C ILE A 3 -6.29 -11.89 2.17
N PRO A 4 -5.45 -11.32 3.05
CA PRO A 4 -5.80 -11.03 4.43
C PRO A 4 -6.94 -10.01 4.52
N GLY A 5 -7.82 -10.18 5.49
CA GLY A 5 -8.97 -9.30 5.72
C GLY A 5 -8.79 -8.34 6.90
N SER A 6 -7.65 -8.40 7.60
CA SER A 6 -7.29 -7.49 8.68
C SER A 6 -5.78 -7.27 8.75
N LEU A 7 -5.35 -6.19 9.41
CA LEU A 7 -3.92 -5.92 9.63
C LEU A 7 -3.27 -7.03 10.48
N LEU A 8 -4.02 -7.61 11.42
CA LEU A 8 -3.52 -8.73 12.22
C LEU A 8 -3.31 -9.98 11.38
N GLU A 9 -4.22 -10.28 10.46
CA GLU A 9 -4.04 -11.38 9.51
C GLU A 9 -2.85 -11.12 8.58
N LEU A 10 -2.71 -9.90 8.07
CA LEU A 10 -1.56 -9.50 7.26
C LEU A 10 -0.25 -9.72 8.02
N TRP A 11 -0.18 -9.30 9.29
CA TRP A 11 1.00 -9.51 10.13
C TRP A 11 1.34 -11.00 10.29
N LYS A 12 0.34 -11.86 10.57
CA LYS A 12 0.52 -13.31 10.69
C LYS A 12 1.03 -13.94 9.39
N VAL A 13 0.50 -13.50 8.25
CA VAL A 13 0.94 -13.98 6.93
C VAL A 13 2.39 -13.55 6.67
N LEU A 14 2.74 -12.30 6.93
CA LEU A 14 4.11 -11.80 6.79
C LEU A 14 5.08 -12.59 7.69
N SER A 15 4.73 -12.80 8.96
CA SER A 15 5.55 -13.58 9.90
C SER A 15 5.79 -15.00 9.38
N ALA A 16 4.75 -15.70 8.96
CA ALA A 16 4.86 -17.05 8.42
C ALA A 16 5.71 -17.11 7.14
N CYS A 17 5.60 -16.11 6.26
CA CYS A 17 6.42 -16.03 5.05
C CYS A 17 7.90 -15.80 5.37
N VAL A 18 8.21 -14.95 6.35
CA VAL A 18 9.58 -14.68 6.78
C VAL A 18 10.19 -15.92 7.47
N GLU A 19 9.45 -16.57 8.39
CA GLU A 19 9.88 -17.80 9.05
C GLU A 19 10.14 -18.95 8.06
N ALA A 20 9.34 -19.03 6.98
CA ALA A 20 9.47 -20.04 5.94
C ALA A 20 10.39 -19.62 4.78
N ASP A 21 11.12 -18.52 4.91
CA ASP A 21 12.04 -17.95 3.92
C ASP A 21 11.42 -17.82 2.51
N LYS A 22 10.19 -17.28 2.42
CA LYS A 22 9.47 -17.10 1.16
C LYS A 22 9.77 -15.72 0.57
N ILE A 23 9.71 -15.63 -0.76
CA ILE A 23 9.69 -14.35 -1.46
C ILE A 23 8.28 -13.75 -1.32
N ILE A 24 8.19 -12.52 -0.83
CA ILE A 24 6.92 -11.83 -0.63
C ILE A 24 6.74 -10.79 -1.74
N LEU A 25 5.64 -10.91 -2.50
CA LEU A 25 5.20 -9.90 -3.45
C LEU A 25 3.90 -9.26 -2.93
N MET A 26 3.99 -7.99 -2.52
CA MET A 26 2.81 -7.22 -2.12
C MET A 26 2.07 -6.72 -3.36
N GLN A 27 0.75 -6.93 -3.39
CA GLN A 27 -0.07 -6.56 -4.53
C GLN A 27 -1.37 -5.90 -4.06
N ALA A 28 -1.68 -4.72 -4.59
CA ALA A 28 -3.01 -4.12 -4.52
C ALA A 28 -3.78 -4.44 -5.82
N SER A 29 -4.12 -3.44 -6.62
CA SER A 29 -4.87 -3.61 -7.88
C SER A 29 -4.00 -3.98 -9.08
N ASN A 30 -2.71 -4.18 -8.89
CA ASN A 30 -1.76 -4.57 -9.94
C ASN A 30 -1.75 -3.64 -11.17
N THR A 31 -1.84 -2.34 -10.92
CA THR A 31 -1.88 -1.30 -11.97
C THR A 31 -0.51 -0.66 -12.25
N GLY A 32 0.54 -1.10 -11.55
CA GLY A 32 1.89 -0.55 -11.67
C GLY A 32 2.54 -0.93 -13.01
N LEU A 33 3.06 0.05 -13.73
CA LEU A 33 3.72 -0.16 -15.03
C LEU A 33 5.10 -0.83 -14.93
N THR A 34 5.69 -0.85 -13.74
CA THR A 34 6.99 -1.48 -13.46
C THR A 34 6.89 -2.98 -13.18
N GLU A 35 5.66 -3.52 -13.15
CA GLU A 35 5.36 -4.94 -12.89
C GLU A 35 5.92 -5.52 -11.58
N GLY A 36 6.39 -4.67 -10.65
CA GLY A 36 7.01 -5.09 -9.39
C GLY A 36 6.10 -5.88 -8.43
N SER A 37 4.79 -5.90 -8.68
CA SER A 37 3.81 -6.69 -7.93
C SER A 37 3.38 -7.99 -8.62
N THR A 38 4.02 -8.33 -9.75
CA THR A 38 3.71 -9.53 -10.55
C THR A 38 4.96 -10.39 -10.67
N PRO A 39 4.88 -11.71 -10.44
CA PRO A 39 5.99 -12.60 -10.72
C PRO A 39 6.36 -12.53 -12.20
N ASN A 40 7.66 -12.43 -12.50
CA ASN A 40 8.19 -12.42 -13.86
C ASN A 40 9.27 -13.48 -14.01
N GLY A 41 9.11 -14.39 -14.98
CA GLY A 41 10.02 -15.53 -15.17
C GLY A 41 9.81 -16.68 -14.18
N ASN A 42 10.74 -17.63 -14.19
CA ASN A 42 10.72 -18.86 -13.38
C ASN A 42 12.05 -19.09 -12.65
N ASP A 43 12.91 -18.07 -12.56
CA ASP A 43 14.28 -18.16 -12.03
C ASP A 43 14.41 -17.70 -10.58
N TYR A 44 13.30 -17.73 -9.84
CA TYR A 44 13.29 -17.43 -8.41
C TYR A 44 13.98 -18.57 -7.63
N ASP A 45 14.83 -18.19 -6.68
CA ASP A 45 15.57 -19.11 -5.82
C ASP A 45 14.71 -19.73 -4.70
N ARG A 46 13.51 -19.20 -4.48
CA ARG A 46 12.58 -19.61 -3.41
C ARG A 46 11.14 -19.51 -3.88
N GLU A 47 10.23 -20.11 -3.13
CA GLU A 47 8.80 -20.03 -3.41
C GLU A 47 8.26 -18.61 -3.16
N ILE A 48 7.38 -18.16 -4.07
CA ILE A 48 6.75 -16.86 -4.02
C ILE A 48 5.39 -16.94 -3.35
N VAL A 49 5.13 -16.01 -2.45
CA VAL A 49 3.81 -15.74 -1.89
C VAL A 49 3.36 -14.37 -2.33
N ILE A 50 2.28 -14.29 -3.11
CA ILE A 50 1.62 -13.02 -3.43
C ILE A 50 0.64 -12.72 -2.31
N ILE A 51 0.79 -11.56 -1.67
CA ILE A 51 -0.10 -11.06 -0.64
C ILE A 51 -0.91 -9.90 -1.21
N SER A 52 -2.21 -10.13 -1.42
CA SER A 52 -3.12 -9.10 -1.92
C SER A 52 -3.69 -8.28 -0.78
N THR A 53 -3.63 -6.95 -0.91
CA THR A 53 -4.15 -6.01 0.10
C THR A 53 -5.58 -5.55 -0.19
N LEU A 54 -6.24 -6.07 -1.23
CA LEU A 54 -7.54 -5.58 -1.71
C LEU A 54 -8.66 -5.58 -0.66
N ARG A 55 -8.58 -6.45 0.35
CA ARG A 55 -9.56 -6.49 1.45
C ARG A 55 -9.23 -5.55 2.61
N LEU A 56 -8.09 -4.87 2.57
CA LEU A 56 -7.64 -3.91 3.57
C LEU A 56 -7.91 -2.49 3.04
N ASP A 57 -9.18 -2.14 2.86
CA ASP A 57 -9.62 -0.94 2.13
C ASP A 57 -10.21 0.16 3.03
N SER A 58 -10.05 0.04 4.34
CA SER A 58 -10.54 1.03 5.31
C SER A 58 -9.87 2.39 5.11
N LEU A 59 -10.68 3.45 5.21
CA LEU A 59 -10.27 4.84 5.09
C LEU A 59 -10.93 5.68 6.17
N HIS A 60 -10.13 6.46 6.90
CA HIS A 60 -10.63 7.38 7.93
C HIS A 60 -10.17 8.79 7.60
N VAL A 61 -11.13 9.71 7.47
CA VAL A 61 -10.87 11.13 7.26
C VAL A 61 -10.68 11.80 8.62
N LEU A 62 -9.60 12.53 8.78
CA LEU A 62 -9.21 13.23 10.00
C LEU A 62 -9.09 14.73 9.73
N ASP A 63 -9.22 15.54 10.77
CA ASP A 63 -9.02 16.99 10.74
C ASP A 63 -9.68 17.67 9.51
N GLU A 64 -10.98 17.44 9.34
CA GLU A 64 -11.78 18.02 8.24
C GLU A 64 -11.16 17.81 6.85
N GLY A 65 -10.60 16.64 6.63
CA GLY A 65 -10.00 16.25 5.35
C GLY A 65 -8.57 16.73 5.13
N LYS A 66 -7.91 17.31 6.12
CA LYS A 66 -6.49 17.68 6.01
C LYS A 66 -5.57 16.46 6.11
N GLN A 67 -6.03 15.43 6.84
CA GLN A 67 -5.32 14.16 6.97
C GLN A 67 -6.27 13.00 6.71
N VAL A 68 -5.71 11.90 6.25
CA VAL A 68 -6.42 10.64 6.09
C VAL A 68 -5.57 9.48 6.58
N LEU A 69 -6.20 8.52 7.25
CA LEU A 69 -5.60 7.22 7.53
C LEU A 69 -6.13 6.24 6.49
N ALA A 70 -5.27 5.79 5.59
CA ALA A 70 -5.62 4.88 4.51
C ALA A 70 -4.96 3.51 4.73
N TYR A 71 -5.74 2.45 4.60
CA TYR A 71 -5.23 1.08 4.62
C TYR A 71 -4.64 0.69 3.26
N PRO A 72 -3.80 -0.37 3.17
CA PRO A 72 -3.03 -0.68 1.96
C PRO A 72 -3.84 -0.96 0.69
N GLY A 73 -5.10 -1.37 0.83
CA GLY A 73 -6.02 -1.63 -0.27
C GLY A 73 -6.93 -0.45 -0.61
N THR A 74 -6.87 0.65 0.15
CA THR A 74 -7.68 1.85 -0.12
C THR A 74 -7.37 2.41 -1.50
N THR A 75 -8.40 2.60 -2.33
CA THR A 75 -8.23 3.12 -3.69
C THR A 75 -8.18 4.65 -3.72
N LEU A 76 -7.52 5.21 -4.74
CA LEU A 76 -7.54 6.65 -5.00
C LEU A 76 -8.97 7.14 -5.27
N TYR A 77 -9.81 6.32 -5.90
CA TYR A 77 -11.23 6.64 -6.11
C TYR A 77 -11.99 6.80 -4.79
N SER A 78 -11.78 5.87 -3.84
CA SER A 78 -12.39 5.95 -2.51
C SER A 78 -11.92 7.18 -1.75
N LEU A 79 -10.63 7.51 -1.85
CA LEU A 79 -10.04 8.70 -1.25
C LEU A 79 -10.65 9.98 -1.83
N GLU A 80 -10.75 10.10 -3.15
CA GLU A 80 -11.37 11.25 -3.82
C GLU A 80 -12.81 11.44 -3.36
N LYS A 81 -13.59 10.36 -3.35
CA LYS A 81 -14.98 10.38 -2.90
C LYS A 81 -15.11 10.83 -1.43
N ALA A 82 -14.21 10.37 -0.56
CA ALA A 82 -14.22 10.72 0.86
C ALA A 82 -13.81 12.18 1.13
N LEU A 83 -12.94 12.75 0.30
CA LEU A 83 -12.47 14.13 0.45
C LEU A 83 -13.42 15.18 -0.16
N LYS A 84 -14.25 14.78 -1.13
CA LYS A 84 -15.18 15.69 -1.83
C LYS A 84 -16.10 16.51 -0.91
N PRO A 85 -16.69 15.95 0.18
CA PRO A 85 -17.53 16.73 1.10
C PRO A 85 -16.79 17.88 1.81
N PHE A 86 -15.46 17.78 1.91
CA PHE A 86 -14.59 18.78 2.53
C PHE A 86 -14.01 19.79 1.52
N GLY A 87 -14.44 19.73 0.24
CA GLY A 87 -13.88 20.56 -0.82
C GLY A 87 -12.41 20.28 -1.11
N ARG A 88 -11.94 19.07 -0.84
CA ARG A 88 -10.55 18.63 -1.01
C ARG A 88 -10.44 17.53 -2.06
N GLU A 89 -9.25 17.35 -2.56
CA GLU A 89 -8.91 16.30 -3.53
C GLU A 89 -7.59 15.62 -3.15
N PRO A 90 -7.35 14.38 -3.61
CA PRO A 90 -6.08 13.70 -3.41
C PRO A 90 -4.91 14.48 -4.01
N HIS A 91 -3.71 14.32 -3.41
CA HIS A 91 -2.47 14.87 -3.97
C HIS A 91 -2.23 14.40 -5.41
N SER A 92 -2.45 13.12 -5.67
CA SER A 92 -2.26 12.51 -6.98
C SER A 92 -3.57 12.01 -7.55
N VAL A 93 -3.87 12.41 -8.77
CA VAL A 93 -4.91 11.84 -9.62
C VAL A 93 -4.19 11.25 -10.83
N ILE A 94 -4.13 9.94 -10.92
CA ILE A 94 -3.45 9.21 -11.98
C ILE A 94 -4.45 8.46 -12.86
N GLY A 95 -4.10 8.20 -14.11
CA GLY A 95 -4.99 7.53 -15.06
C GLY A 95 -5.52 6.18 -14.57
N SER A 96 -4.75 5.46 -13.75
CA SER A 96 -5.16 4.19 -13.14
C SER A 96 -6.10 4.32 -11.94
N SER A 97 -6.45 5.54 -11.50
CA SER A 97 -7.42 5.75 -10.40
C SER A 97 -8.77 5.13 -10.69
N CYS A 98 -9.23 5.19 -11.94
CA CYS A 98 -10.51 4.61 -12.38
C CYS A 98 -10.51 3.07 -12.42
N ILE A 99 -9.35 2.42 -12.43
CA ILE A 99 -9.20 0.96 -12.43
C ILE A 99 -8.68 0.42 -11.09
N GLY A 100 -8.75 1.22 -10.03
CA GLY A 100 -8.54 0.77 -8.66
C GLY A 100 -7.14 0.97 -8.10
N ALA A 101 -6.29 1.82 -8.69
CA ALA A 101 -4.98 2.13 -8.12
C ALA A 101 -5.09 2.53 -6.65
N SER A 102 -4.24 1.95 -5.80
CA SER A 102 -4.28 2.21 -4.35
C SER A 102 -3.50 3.45 -3.96
N VAL A 103 -3.92 4.09 -2.86
CA VAL A 103 -3.24 5.24 -2.25
C VAL A 103 -1.81 4.88 -1.89
N ILE A 104 -1.63 3.77 -1.17
CA ILE A 104 -0.30 3.32 -0.72
C ILE A 104 0.59 2.92 -1.90
N GLY A 105 0.04 2.23 -2.90
CA GLY A 105 0.78 1.92 -4.13
C GLY A 105 1.25 3.17 -4.86
N GLY A 106 0.42 4.22 -4.90
CA GLY A 106 0.78 5.52 -5.46
C GLY A 106 1.94 6.17 -4.73
N ILE A 107 1.94 6.15 -3.39
CA ILE A 107 3.01 6.69 -2.56
C ILE A 107 4.31 5.87 -2.73
N CYS A 108 4.23 4.55 -2.61
CA CYS A 108 5.40 3.67 -2.72
C CYS A 108 6.09 3.74 -4.08
N ASN A 109 5.36 4.05 -5.14
CA ASN A 109 5.90 4.20 -6.50
C ASN A 109 6.10 5.67 -6.90
N ASN A 110 5.89 6.63 -5.99
CA ASN A 110 5.94 8.06 -6.28
C ASN A 110 5.13 8.43 -7.54
N SER A 111 3.89 7.93 -7.60
CA SER A 111 3.02 8.04 -8.77
C SER A 111 2.37 9.43 -8.85
N GLY A 112 3.08 10.40 -9.40
CA GLY A 112 2.60 11.78 -9.57
C GLY A 112 1.65 11.99 -10.75
N GLY A 113 1.66 11.09 -11.72
CA GLY A 113 0.89 11.24 -12.97
C GLY A 113 1.24 12.52 -13.72
N SER A 114 0.25 13.19 -14.29
CA SER A 114 0.41 14.47 -15.00
C SER A 114 0.53 15.69 -14.07
N LEU A 115 0.38 15.50 -12.76
CA LEU A 115 0.37 16.58 -11.77
C LEU A 115 1.78 16.87 -11.21
N VAL A 116 2.80 16.87 -12.05
CA VAL A 116 4.22 17.07 -11.67
C VAL A 116 4.46 18.34 -10.85
N GLN A 117 3.64 19.38 -11.02
CA GLN A 117 3.77 20.63 -10.27
C GLN A 117 3.40 20.49 -8.78
N ARG A 118 2.69 19.42 -8.40
CA ARG A 118 2.35 19.13 -7.00
C ARG A 118 3.49 18.47 -6.23
N GLY A 119 4.57 18.11 -6.91
CA GLY A 119 5.69 17.41 -6.32
C GLY A 119 5.46 15.90 -6.11
N PRO A 120 6.36 15.23 -5.41
CA PRO A 120 6.30 13.79 -5.21
C PRO A 120 5.13 13.38 -4.29
N ALA A 121 4.54 12.22 -4.56
CA ALA A 121 3.58 11.59 -3.65
C ALA A 121 4.35 10.83 -2.56
N TYR A 122 4.39 11.37 -1.35
CA TYR A 122 5.06 10.70 -0.22
C TYR A 122 4.35 10.97 1.10
N THR A 123 4.70 10.24 2.13
CA THR A 123 4.33 10.50 3.52
C THR A 123 5.44 10.06 4.47
N GLU A 124 5.64 10.81 5.54
CA GLU A 124 6.49 10.41 6.66
C GLU A 124 5.69 9.65 7.73
N MET A 125 4.36 9.81 7.72
CA MET A 125 3.45 9.15 8.68
C MET A 125 3.03 7.80 8.12
N SER A 126 3.65 6.73 8.62
CA SER A 126 3.39 5.38 8.11
C SER A 126 3.52 4.31 9.18
N LEU A 127 2.79 3.22 8.95
CA LEU A 127 2.97 1.96 9.66
C LEU A 127 3.42 0.93 8.62
N PHE A 128 4.57 0.31 8.82
CA PHE A 128 5.11 -0.67 7.88
C PHE A 128 5.90 -1.79 8.57
N ALA A 129 6.02 -2.91 7.88
CA ALA A 129 6.87 -4.01 8.29
C ALA A 129 8.21 -3.95 7.55
N ARG A 130 9.29 -4.28 8.25
CA ARG A 130 10.61 -4.46 7.67
C ARG A 130 11.28 -5.70 8.24
N ILE A 131 12.26 -6.22 7.52
CA ILE A 131 13.16 -7.26 8.01
C ILE A 131 14.44 -6.58 8.52
N ASP A 132 14.86 -6.88 9.74
CA ASP A 132 16.09 -6.36 10.33
C ASP A 132 17.33 -7.11 9.82
N GLU A 133 18.51 -6.66 10.23
CA GLU A 133 19.80 -7.27 9.84
C GLU A 133 19.96 -8.74 10.34
N GLN A 134 19.16 -9.15 11.32
CA GLN A 134 19.13 -10.50 11.85
C GLN A 134 18.04 -11.38 11.19
N GLY A 135 17.38 -10.87 10.13
CA GLY A 135 16.33 -11.59 9.42
C GLY A 135 14.96 -11.62 10.14
N ARG A 136 14.75 -10.80 11.17
CA ARG A 136 13.51 -10.78 11.97
C ARG A 136 12.55 -9.73 11.44
N LEU A 137 11.27 -10.09 11.36
CA LEU A 137 10.21 -9.15 11.02
C LEU A 137 9.97 -8.16 12.16
N GLN A 138 9.97 -6.86 11.84
CA GLN A 138 9.71 -5.77 12.76
C GLN A 138 8.56 -4.90 12.25
N LEU A 139 7.72 -4.45 13.17
CA LEU A 139 6.71 -3.42 12.89
C LEU A 139 7.30 -2.04 13.23
N VAL A 140 7.26 -1.12 12.27
CA VAL A 140 7.73 0.26 12.45
C VAL A 140 6.51 1.18 12.42
N ASN A 141 6.31 1.93 13.50
CA ASN A 141 5.21 2.85 13.66
C ASN A 141 5.72 4.31 13.69
N HIS A 142 5.43 5.04 12.60
CA HIS A 142 5.71 6.47 12.47
C HIS A 142 4.40 7.29 12.44
N LEU A 143 3.26 6.71 12.85
CA LEU A 143 1.98 7.42 12.84
C LEU A 143 1.84 8.45 13.97
N GLY A 144 2.73 8.41 14.97
CA GLY A 144 2.63 9.27 16.15
C GLY A 144 1.46 8.90 17.09
N ILE A 145 0.91 7.71 16.94
CA ILE A 145 -0.11 7.11 17.79
C ILE A 145 0.41 5.80 18.37
N GLU A 146 0.01 5.52 19.64
CA GLU A 146 0.33 4.26 20.32
C GLU A 146 -0.72 3.18 20.07
#